data_ac23a7aed68045010bf90cb9d40ae4a3
#
_entry.id   ac23a7aed68045010bf90cb9d40ae4a3
#
_cell.length_a   1.000
_cell.length_b   1.000
_cell.length_c   1.000
_cell.angle_alpha   90.00
_cell.angle_beta   90.00
_cell.angle_gamma   90.00
#
_symmetry.space_group_name_H-M   'P 1'
#
loop_
_entity.id
_entity.type
_entity.pdbx_description
1 polymer ?
#
loop_
_entity_poly.entity_id
_entity_poly.type
_entity_poly.pdbx_seq_one_letter_code
_entity_poly.pdbx_strand_id
1 'polypeptide(L)'
;DYLTWIAEAILHYAVEIAWNDMTTRYGQPRAQDGTTGKKGFAIIGFGKMGGIELGYSSDLDMVFVFANEYAGQSTDGEKTVDNQQFYSKLSLRIMHILQTKTPSGLLYEADMRLRPNGNSGLITTHLNAFRTYELDKAWTWEHQALVRARMVAGDTDLLNGFQQIRHEVLRKDRDTAKLKQEVREMRSKMRQSLAKSKPGFFDIKQDFGGLAEIEFMVQFRVLNYAHQQAGLLTCTDNIRILDAVEKEQLLPQSTVNDLRDSYRAYRDRLHQLSLQEVSGIVPEQEFSEQREKIQEYWVGLMGAE
;
A
#
# COMPACT_ATOMS: atom_id res chain seq x y z
N ASP A 1 -14.80 -2.87 -2.49
CA ASP A 1 -14.36 -4.10 -1.81
C ASP A 1 -14.25 -5.30 -2.76
N TYR A 2 -15.28 -5.59 -3.61
CA TYR A 2 -15.30 -6.79 -4.46
C TYR A 2 -14.10 -6.93 -5.39
N LEU A 3 -13.65 -5.84 -6.03
CA LEU A 3 -12.46 -5.88 -6.91
C LEU A 3 -11.20 -6.26 -6.14
N THR A 4 -11.09 -5.81 -4.89
CA THR A 4 -9.95 -6.17 -4.02
C THR A 4 -10.02 -7.65 -3.64
N TRP A 5 -11.20 -8.16 -3.28
CA TRP A 5 -11.35 -9.59 -2.94
C TRP A 5 -11.08 -10.51 -4.12
N ILE A 6 -11.46 -10.10 -5.35
CA ILE A 6 -11.10 -10.82 -6.57
C ILE A 6 -9.58 -10.86 -6.76
N ALA A 7 -8.91 -9.72 -6.58
CA ALA A 7 -7.45 -9.64 -6.68
C ALA A 7 -6.76 -10.51 -5.61
N GLU A 8 -7.26 -10.52 -4.37
CA GLU A 8 -6.75 -11.39 -3.30
C GLU A 8 -6.92 -12.87 -3.64
N ALA A 9 -8.09 -13.28 -4.13
CA ALA A 9 -8.32 -14.66 -4.54
C ALA A 9 -7.36 -15.09 -5.67
N ILE A 10 -7.13 -14.20 -6.65
CA ILE A 10 -6.16 -14.43 -7.73
C ILE A 10 -4.73 -14.52 -7.18
N LEU A 11 -4.34 -13.67 -6.25
CA LEU A 11 -3.02 -13.72 -5.60
C LEU A 11 -2.83 -15.02 -4.82
N HIS A 12 -3.82 -15.45 -4.04
CA HIS A 12 -3.76 -16.74 -3.35
C HIS A 12 -3.52 -17.89 -4.32
N TYR A 13 -4.26 -17.92 -5.43
CA TYR A 13 -4.10 -18.95 -6.44
C TYR A 13 -2.74 -18.87 -7.16
N ALA A 14 -2.26 -17.67 -7.46
CA ALA A 14 -0.94 -17.45 -8.06
C ALA A 14 0.19 -17.93 -7.13
N VAL A 15 0.06 -17.72 -5.82
CA VAL A 15 0.99 -18.25 -4.81
C VAL A 15 1.01 -19.79 -4.83
N GLU A 16 -0.16 -20.45 -4.89
CA GLU A 16 -0.23 -21.92 -4.94
C GLU A 16 0.44 -22.48 -6.18
N ILE A 17 0.14 -21.92 -7.36
CA ILE A 17 0.78 -22.37 -8.63
C ILE A 17 2.29 -22.16 -8.54
N ALA A 18 2.73 -20.97 -8.19
CA ALA A 18 4.15 -20.65 -8.13
C ALA A 18 4.88 -21.50 -7.08
N TRP A 19 4.25 -21.78 -5.93
CA TRP A 19 4.80 -22.64 -4.89
C TRP A 19 5.02 -24.07 -5.42
N ASN A 20 4.01 -24.65 -6.06
CA ASN A 20 4.10 -25.99 -6.63
C ASN A 20 5.20 -26.09 -7.70
N ASP A 21 5.30 -25.10 -8.59
CA ASP A 21 6.37 -25.04 -9.61
C ASP A 21 7.75 -25.00 -8.97
N MET A 22 7.91 -24.19 -7.92
CA MET A 22 9.19 -23.97 -7.25
C MET A 22 9.60 -25.18 -6.40
N THR A 23 8.68 -25.76 -5.63
CA THR A 23 8.98 -26.94 -4.80
C THR A 23 9.24 -28.19 -5.61
N THR A 24 8.54 -28.38 -6.72
CA THR A 24 8.84 -29.47 -7.70
C THR A 24 10.27 -29.35 -8.21
N ARG A 25 10.77 -28.14 -8.41
CA ARG A 25 12.09 -27.92 -9.02
C ARG A 25 13.24 -27.91 -8.00
N TYR A 26 13.02 -27.37 -6.80
CA TYR A 26 14.08 -27.09 -5.84
C TYR A 26 13.89 -27.77 -4.47
N GLY A 27 12.77 -28.48 -4.29
CA GLY A 27 12.34 -28.95 -2.95
C GLY A 27 11.74 -27.83 -2.11
N GLN A 28 11.44 -28.15 -0.87
CA GLN A 28 10.84 -27.21 0.07
C GLN A 28 11.91 -26.43 0.85
N PRO A 29 11.69 -25.14 1.14
CA PRO A 29 12.54 -24.40 2.06
C PRO A 29 12.56 -25.08 3.43
N ARG A 30 13.76 -25.23 4.03
CA ARG A 30 13.94 -25.69 5.40
C ARG A 30 13.98 -24.49 6.34
N ALA A 31 13.33 -24.61 7.48
CA ALA A 31 13.51 -23.69 8.60
C ALA A 31 14.81 -23.99 9.37
N GLN A 32 15.21 -23.12 10.29
CA GLN A 32 16.43 -23.26 11.10
C GLN A 32 16.43 -24.53 11.97
N ASP A 33 15.26 -25.00 12.38
CA ASP A 33 15.09 -26.27 13.13
C ASP A 33 15.06 -27.50 12.21
N GLY A 34 15.24 -27.33 10.92
CA GLY A 34 15.21 -28.39 9.91
C GLY A 34 13.82 -28.77 9.43
N THR A 35 12.75 -28.17 9.95
CA THR A 35 11.37 -28.46 9.51
C THR A 35 11.10 -27.90 8.11
N THR A 36 10.16 -28.57 7.42
CA THR A 36 9.61 -28.17 6.11
C THR A 36 8.09 -28.24 6.17
N GLY A 37 7.41 -27.92 5.07
CA GLY A 37 5.96 -28.11 4.92
C GLY A 37 5.13 -26.84 5.06
N LYS A 38 5.67 -25.77 5.63
CA LYS A 38 5.04 -24.44 5.58
C LYS A 38 5.65 -23.61 4.46
N LYS A 39 4.83 -22.74 3.85
CA LYS A 39 5.36 -21.85 2.83
C LYS A 39 6.25 -20.76 3.42
N GLY A 40 5.91 -20.27 4.61
CA GLY A 40 6.63 -19.20 5.26
C GLY A 40 6.73 -17.92 4.41
N PHE A 41 5.74 -17.65 3.55
CA PHE A 41 5.74 -16.58 2.56
C PHE A 41 4.45 -15.80 2.61
N ALA A 42 4.54 -14.48 2.45
CA ALA A 42 3.38 -13.61 2.39
C ALA A 42 3.55 -12.47 1.39
N ILE A 43 2.42 -11.99 0.89
CA ILE A 43 2.28 -10.78 0.08
C ILE A 43 1.63 -9.70 0.93
N ILE A 44 2.30 -8.56 1.03
CA ILE A 44 1.78 -7.36 1.67
C ILE A 44 1.27 -6.44 0.57
N GLY A 45 -0.02 -6.14 0.58
CA GLY A 45 -0.65 -5.17 -0.29
C GLY A 45 -0.56 -3.77 0.32
N PHE A 46 -0.25 -2.80 -0.53
CA PHE A 46 -0.17 -1.37 -0.20
C PHE A 46 -1.20 -0.57 -0.99
N GLY A 47 -1.21 0.73 -0.81
CA GLY A 47 -2.02 1.65 -1.60
C GLY A 47 -3.51 1.27 -1.63
N LYS A 48 -4.09 1.18 -2.82
CA LYS A 48 -5.50 0.81 -3.00
C LYS A 48 -5.77 -0.66 -2.65
N MET A 49 -4.79 -1.56 -2.91
CA MET A 49 -4.91 -2.97 -2.56
C MET A 49 -4.94 -3.16 -1.04
N GLY A 50 -3.99 -2.57 -0.33
CA GLY A 50 -3.93 -2.62 1.13
C GLY A 50 -5.13 -1.93 1.79
N GLY A 51 -5.65 -0.86 1.19
CA GLY A 51 -6.82 -0.11 1.64
C GLY A 51 -8.18 -0.69 1.24
N ILE A 52 -8.23 -1.87 0.62
CA ILE A 52 -9.49 -2.49 0.15
C ILE A 52 -10.27 -1.56 -0.80
N GLU A 53 -9.55 -0.85 -1.66
CA GLU A 53 -10.09 0.22 -2.50
C GLU A 53 -9.64 0.09 -3.96
N LEU A 54 -9.45 -1.12 -4.50
CA LEU A 54 -9.09 -1.29 -5.91
C LEU A 54 -10.16 -0.72 -6.86
N GLY A 55 -9.71 -0.08 -7.91
CA GLY A 55 -10.52 0.31 -9.07
C GLY A 55 -10.28 -0.61 -10.25
N TYR A 56 -11.05 -0.44 -11.32
CA TYR A 56 -11.00 -1.31 -12.51
C TYR A 56 -9.64 -1.36 -13.22
N SER A 57 -8.90 -0.26 -13.21
CA SER A 57 -7.57 -0.14 -13.86
C SER A 57 -6.45 0.07 -12.83
N SER A 58 -6.64 -0.44 -11.61
CA SER A 58 -5.61 -0.33 -10.57
C SER A 58 -4.53 -1.38 -10.76
N ASP A 59 -3.28 -0.94 -10.68
CA ASP A 59 -2.13 -1.79 -10.41
C ASP A 59 -2.16 -2.35 -8.98
N LEU A 60 -1.40 -3.40 -8.74
CA LEU A 60 -1.22 -4.01 -7.42
C LEU A 60 0.11 -3.55 -6.84
N ASP A 61 0.04 -2.65 -5.86
CA ASP A 61 1.19 -2.26 -5.05
C ASP A 61 1.49 -3.38 -4.04
N MET A 62 2.62 -4.07 -4.17
CA MET A 62 2.92 -5.26 -3.36
C MET A 62 4.36 -5.28 -2.85
N VAL A 63 4.54 -5.92 -1.69
CA VAL A 63 5.85 -6.29 -1.14
C VAL A 63 5.80 -7.76 -0.74
N PHE A 64 6.84 -8.52 -1.11
CA PHE A 64 6.98 -9.92 -0.76
C PHE A 64 7.86 -10.09 0.47
N VAL A 65 7.39 -10.87 1.43
CA VAL A 65 8.13 -11.18 2.65
C VAL A 65 8.11 -12.68 2.95
N PHE A 66 9.12 -13.15 3.67
CA PHE A 66 9.15 -14.52 4.18
C PHE A 66 9.51 -14.57 5.67
N ALA A 67 9.24 -15.68 6.30
CA ALA A 67 9.43 -15.85 7.73
C ALA A 67 10.92 -15.91 8.10
N ASN A 68 11.26 -15.40 9.29
CA ASN A 68 12.64 -15.26 9.75
C ASN A 68 13.36 -16.59 9.90
N GLU A 69 12.65 -17.66 10.30
CA GLU A 69 13.18 -19.00 10.49
C GLU A 69 13.74 -19.64 9.21
N TYR A 70 13.40 -19.12 8.05
CA TYR A 70 13.92 -19.57 6.75
C TYR A 70 15.18 -18.82 6.29
N ALA A 71 15.53 -17.72 6.97
CA ALA A 71 16.68 -16.93 6.59
C ALA A 71 18.01 -17.68 6.80
N GLY A 72 18.90 -17.61 5.81
CA GLY A 72 20.20 -18.26 5.87
C GLY A 72 20.17 -19.81 5.75
N GLN A 73 19.02 -20.39 5.38
CA GLN A 73 18.85 -21.82 5.15
C GLN A 73 18.67 -22.12 3.65
N SER A 74 18.58 -23.39 3.30
CA SER A 74 18.45 -23.88 1.93
C SER A 74 17.30 -24.87 1.78
N THR A 75 16.83 -25.09 0.54
CA THR A 75 15.81 -26.08 0.22
C THR A 75 16.31 -27.52 0.37
N ASP A 76 15.39 -28.50 0.41
CA ASP A 76 15.66 -29.92 0.64
C ASP A 76 15.70 -30.77 -0.64
N GLY A 77 15.50 -30.20 -1.82
CA GLY A 77 15.46 -30.93 -3.08
C GLY A 77 16.82 -31.38 -3.59
N GLU A 78 16.84 -32.21 -4.63
CA GLU A 78 18.08 -32.61 -5.33
C GLU A 78 18.85 -31.40 -5.88
N LYS A 79 18.14 -30.42 -6.37
CA LYS A 79 18.69 -29.13 -6.81
C LYS A 79 18.51 -28.07 -5.70
N THR A 80 19.32 -28.19 -4.66
CA THR A 80 19.30 -27.27 -3.53
C THR A 80 19.63 -25.83 -3.93
N VAL A 81 18.87 -24.88 -3.40
CA VAL A 81 19.14 -23.43 -3.50
C VAL A 81 18.97 -22.77 -2.14
N ASP A 82 19.67 -21.65 -1.92
CA ASP A 82 19.47 -20.80 -0.75
C ASP A 82 18.02 -20.30 -0.70
N ASN A 83 17.45 -20.22 0.51
CA ASN A 83 16.06 -19.83 0.69
C ASN A 83 15.78 -18.39 0.22
N GLN A 84 16.72 -17.46 0.36
CA GLN A 84 16.58 -16.12 -0.19
C GLN A 84 16.43 -16.17 -1.72
N GLN A 85 17.19 -17.04 -2.38
CA GLN A 85 17.08 -17.25 -3.82
C GLN A 85 15.79 -17.96 -4.19
N PHE A 86 15.34 -18.95 -3.38
CA PHE A 86 14.06 -19.64 -3.59
C PHE A 86 12.90 -18.64 -3.54
N TYR A 87 12.79 -17.84 -2.47
CA TYR A 87 11.71 -16.87 -2.33
C TYR A 87 11.77 -15.75 -3.38
N SER A 88 12.96 -15.35 -3.80
CA SER A 88 13.11 -14.39 -4.92
C SER A 88 12.56 -14.96 -6.23
N LYS A 89 12.85 -16.23 -6.53
CA LYS A 89 12.31 -16.92 -7.72
C LYS A 89 10.80 -17.13 -7.62
N LEU A 90 10.29 -17.48 -6.44
CA LEU A 90 8.86 -17.60 -6.15
C LEU A 90 8.14 -16.26 -6.46
N SER A 91 8.67 -15.16 -5.95
CA SER A 91 8.14 -13.82 -6.19
C SER A 91 8.11 -13.46 -7.68
N LEU A 92 9.21 -13.73 -8.40
CA LEU A 92 9.28 -13.52 -9.85
C LEU A 92 8.27 -14.40 -10.60
N ARG A 93 8.05 -15.64 -10.16
CA ARG A 93 7.06 -16.52 -10.77
C ARG A 93 5.63 -16.01 -10.57
N ILE A 94 5.30 -15.51 -9.38
CA ILE A 94 4.00 -14.86 -9.10
C ILE A 94 3.81 -13.66 -10.03
N MET A 95 4.80 -12.77 -10.10
CA MET A 95 4.72 -11.62 -11.00
C MET A 95 4.54 -12.05 -12.47
N HIS A 96 5.24 -13.07 -12.91
CA HIS A 96 5.07 -13.61 -14.26
C HIS A 96 3.65 -14.10 -14.52
N ILE A 97 3.02 -14.79 -13.56
CA ILE A 97 1.62 -15.23 -13.67
C ILE A 97 0.68 -14.03 -13.84
N LEU A 98 0.85 -12.97 -13.03
CA LEU A 98 0.00 -11.78 -13.06
C LEU A 98 0.17 -10.97 -14.35
N GLN A 99 1.41 -10.86 -14.85
CA GLN A 99 1.79 -9.97 -15.96
C GLN A 99 1.91 -10.69 -17.31
N THR A 100 1.58 -11.97 -17.37
CA THR A 100 1.58 -12.70 -18.65
C THR A 100 0.42 -12.25 -19.52
N LYS A 101 0.75 -11.75 -20.72
CA LYS A 101 -0.26 -11.38 -21.72
C LYS A 101 -0.92 -12.63 -22.29
N THR A 102 -2.22 -12.74 -22.14
CA THR A 102 -3.06 -13.77 -22.70
C THR A 102 -3.91 -13.20 -23.85
N PRO A 103 -4.56 -14.03 -24.67
CA PRO A 103 -5.54 -13.53 -25.66
C PRO A 103 -6.66 -12.68 -25.04
N SER A 104 -6.98 -12.91 -23.77
CA SER A 104 -7.98 -12.15 -23.00
C SER A 104 -7.43 -10.91 -22.30
N GLY A 105 -6.14 -10.60 -22.46
CA GLY A 105 -5.47 -9.46 -21.83
C GLY A 105 -4.51 -9.86 -20.71
N LEU A 106 -4.23 -8.89 -19.84
CA LEU A 106 -3.36 -8.97 -18.67
C LEU A 106 -4.24 -9.11 -17.42
N LEU A 107 -3.81 -9.92 -16.45
CA LEU A 107 -4.55 -10.01 -15.17
C LEU A 107 -4.40 -8.72 -14.38
N TYR A 108 -3.17 -8.37 -14.00
CA TYR A 108 -2.84 -7.14 -13.28
C TYR A 108 -1.44 -6.64 -13.63
N GLU A 109 -1.27 -5.34 -13.62
CA GLU A 109 0.04 -4.73 -13.48
C GLU A 109 0.47 -4.81 -12.00
N ALA A 110 1.72 -5.16 -11.75
CA ALA A 110 2.27 -5.31 -10.40
C ALA A 110 3.36 -4.28 -10.16
N ASP A 111 3.24 -3.50 -9.11
CA ASP A 111 4.22 -2.51 -8.67
C ASP A 111 4.90 -2.95 -7.37
N MET A 112 6.22 -3.10 -7.44
CA MET A 112 7.06 -3.54 -6.34
C MET A 112 7.95 -2.43 -5.78
N ARG A 113 7.73 -1.17 -6.18
CA ARG A 113 8.61 -0.04 -5.80
C ARG A 113 8.59 0.30 -4.32
N LEU A 114 7.57 -0.13 -3.58
CA LEU A 114 7.44 0.07 -2.12
C LEU A 114 8.26 -0.94 -1.28
N ARG A 115 8.98 -1.87 -1.93
CA ARG A 115 9.89 -2.79 -1.21
C ARG A 115 11.12 -2.06 -0.65
N PRO A 116 11.76 -2.58 0.41
CA PRO A 116 12.97 -2.00 0.97
C PRO A 116 14.02 -1.65 -0.09
N ASN A 117 14.51 -0.41 -0.08
CA ASN A 117 15.41 0.19 -1.08
C ASN A 117 14.82 0.31 -2.51
N GLY A 118 13.52 0.21 -2.68
CA GLY A 118 12.86 0.38 -3.96
C GLY A 118 13.40 -0.56 -5.05
N ASN A 119 13.62 -0.03 -6.25
CA ASN A 119 14.09 -0.83 -7.40
C ASN A 119 15.52 -1.39 -7.25
N SER A 120 16.34 -0.85 -6.37
CA SER A 120 17.69 -1.37 -6.08
C SER A 120 17.70 -2.46 -5.00
N GLY A 121 16.58 -2.66 -4.29
CA GLY A 121 16.46 -3.67 -3.24
C GLY A 121 16.12 -5.07 -3.75
N LEU A 122 16.27 -6.06 -2.86
CA LEU A 122 15.85 -7.43 -3.13
C LEU A 122 14.33 -7.47 -3.38
N ILE A 123 13.89 -8.36 -4.27
CA ILE A 123 12.47 -8.51 -4.61
C ILE A 123 11.65 -9.06 -3.44
N THR A 124 12.29 -9.81 -2.55
CA THR A 124 11.70 -10.33 -1.32
C THR A 124 12.71 -10.24 -0.18
N THR A 125 12.22 -10.12 1.05
CA THR A 125 13.07 -10.03 2.25
C THR A 125 12.39 -10.75 3.42
N HIS A 126 13.17 -11.20 4.41
CA HIS A 126 12.56 -11.77 5.62
C HIS A 126 12.04 -10.66 6.55
N LEU A 127 11.05 -10.99 7.39
CA LEU A 127 10.33 -10.01 8.21
C LEU A 127 11.24 -9.13 9.09
N ASN A 128 12.31 -9.69 9.68
CA ASN A 128 13.23 -8.89 10.49
C ASN A 128 14.02 -7.87 9.67
N ALA A 129 14.41 -8.23 8.43
CA ALA A 129 15.07 -7.26 7.55
C ALA A 129 14.11 -6.16 7.10
N PHE A 130 12.84 -6.50 6.82
CA PHE A 130 11.78 -5.54 6.56
C PHE A 130 11.59 -4.61 7.76
N ARG A 131 11.46 -5.16 8.97
CA ARG A 131 11.35 -4.38 10.22
C ARG A 131 12.52 -3.42 10.41
N THR A 132 13.76 -3.90 10.27
CA THR A 132 14.97 -3.08 10.42
C THR A 132 14.99 -1.95 9.40
N TYR A 133 14.61 -2.22 8.15
CA TYR A 133 14.52 -1.19 7.11
C TYR A 133 13.50 -0.11 7.48
N GLU A 134 12.28 -0.49 7.85
CA GLU A 134 11.20 0.44 8.22
C GLU A 134 11.55 1.28 9.46
N LEU A 135 12.28 0.70 10.41
CA LEU A 135 12.67 1.43 11.62
C LEU A 135 13.83 2.41 11.42
N ASP A 136 14.83 2.04 10.60
CA ASP A 136 16.12 2.70 10.60
C ASP A 136 16.41 3.48 9.30
N LYS A 137 15.79 3.12 8.17
CA LYS A 137 16.16 3.63 6.85
C LYS A 137 15.00 4.22 6.05
N ALA A 138 13.76 3.77 6.32
CA ALA A 138 12.60 4.20 5.54
C ALA A 138 12.33 5.70 5.71
N TRP A 139 11.92 6.32 4.62
CA TRP A 139 11.50 7.72 4.59
C TRP A 139 10.08 7.88 5.11
N THR A 140 9.70 9.08 5.51
CA THR A 140 8.35 9.40 5.97
C THR A 140 7.27 9.00 4.96
N TRP A 141 7.51 9.16 3.67
CA TRP A 141 6.53 8.75 2.64
C TRP A 141 6.34 7.23 2.56
N GLU A 142 7.34 6.40 2.91
CA GLU A 142 7.19 4.95 3.03
C GLU A 142 6.34 4.59 4.24
N HIS A 143 6.53 5.29 5.37
CA HIS A 143 5.64 5.17 6.52
C HIS A 143 4.21 5.62 6.21
N GLN A 144 4.00 6.65 5.36
CA GLN A 144 2.67 7.02 4.87
C GLN A 144 2.06 5.86 4.07
N ALA A 145 2.83 5.22 3.17
CA ALA A 145 2.36 4.05 2.44
C ALA A 145 2.02 2.89 3.38
N LEU A 146 2.81 2.67 4.45
CA LEU A 146 2.58 1.62 5.45
C LEU A 146 1.27 1.80 6.24
N VAL A 147 0.72 3.02 6.33
CA VAL A 147 -0.62 3.25 6.91
C VAL A 147 -1.68 2.40 6.22
N ARG A 148 -1.56 2.25 4.91
CA ARG A 148 -2.50 1.50 4.08
C ARG A 148 -1.99 0.10 3.69
N ALA A 149 -1.12 -0.48 4.51
CA ALA A 149 -0.53 -1.79 4.24
C ALA A 149 -1.21 -2.90 5.06
N ARG A 150 -1.48 -4.04 4.44
CA ARG A 150 -1.95 -5.26 5.08
C ARG A 150 -1.50 -6.51 4.31
N MET A 151 -1.43 -7.63 4.99
CA MET A 151 -1.22 -8.93 4.35
C MET A 151 -2.44 -9.29 3.49
N VAL A 152 -2.22 -9.68 2.25
CA VAL A 152 -3.27 -9.96 1.25
C VAL A 152 -3.26 -11.40 0.73
N ALA A 153 -2.14 -12.10 0.84
CA ALA A 153 -2.03 -13.52 0.50
C ALA A 153 -0.82 -14.16 1.21
N GLY A 154 -0.80 -15.49 1.28
CA GLY A 154 0.28 -16.26 1.85
C GLY A 154 -0.06 -16.89 3.20
N ASP A 155 0.96 -17.28 3.97
CA ASP A 155 0.81 -17.95 5.26
C ASP A 155 0.31 -17.02 6.35
N THR A 156 -0.81 -17.37 6.97
CA THR A 156 -1.43 -16.59 8.05
C THR A 156 -0.54 -16.46 9.30
N ASP A 157 0.41 -17.36 9.48
CA ASP A 157 1.38 -17.31 10.60
C ASP A 157 2.22 -16.00 10.54
N LEU A 158 2.44 -15.43 9.34
CA LEU A 158 3.15 -14.16 9.18
C LEU A 158 2.30 -12.93 9.50
N LEU A 159 0.97 -13.07 9.55
CA LEU A 159 0.06 -11.94 9.77
C LEU A 159 0.36 -11.19 11.06
N ASN A 160 0.49 -11.91 12.18
CA ASN A 160 0.78 -11.30 13.47
C ASN A 160 2.15 -10.61 13.49
N GLY A 161 3.15 -11.24 12.88
CA GLY A 161 4.49 -10.63 12.77
C GLY A 161 4.49 -9.34 11.95
N PHE A 162 3.82 -9.32 10.81
CA PHE A 162 3.68 -8.12 10.01
C PHE A 162 2.87 -7.02 10.72
N GLN A 163 1.76 -7.38 11.39
CA GLN A 163 0.96 -6.41 12.15
C GLN A 163 1.75 -5.79 13.30
N GLN A 164 2.55 -6.57 14.01
CA GLN A 164 3.43 -6.06 15.07
C GLN A 164 4.43 -5.04 14.51
N ILE A 165 5.08 -5.35 13.38
CA ILE A 165 6.02 -4.43 12.72
C ILE A 165 5.29 -3.15 12.30
N ARG A 166 4.14 -3.26 11.63
CA ARG A 166 3.33 -2.12 11.22
C ARG A 166 2.96 -1.23 12.40
N HIS A 167 2.50 -1.82 13.50
CA HIS A 167 2.15 -1.08 14.72
C HIS A 167 3.38 -0.41 15.36
N GLU A 168 4.50 -1.11 15.44
CA GLU A 168 5.75 -0.57 16.00
C GLU A 168 6.22 0.66 15.20
N VAL A 169 6.24 0.57 13.88
CA VAL A 169 6.67 1.66 12.99
C VAL A 169 5.71 2.85 13.05
N LEU A 170 4.40 2.60 12.93
CA LEU A 170 3.41 3.67 12.86
C LEU A 170 3.18 4.37 14.21
N ARG A 171 3.46 3.70 15.33
CA ARG A 171 3.36 4.27 16.69
C ARG A 171 4.63 4.96 17.18
N LYS A 172 5.64 5.10 16.34
CA LYS A 172 6.79 5.95 16.70
C LYS A 172 6.30 7.36 17.04
N ASP A 173 6.78 7.91 18.15
CA ASP A 173 6.60 9.33 18.47
C ASP A 173 7.42 10.17 17.47
N ARG A 174 6.79 11.18 16.88
CA ARG A 174 7.38 12.00 15.81
C ARG A 174 7.25 13.48 16.15
N ASP A 175 8.28 14.25 15.85
CA ASP A 175 8.18 15.71 15.84
C ASP A 175 7.13 16.15 14.81
N THR A 176 6.04 16.75 15.31
CA THR A 176 4.90 17.16 14.49
C THR A 176 5.27 18.18 13.42
N ALA A 177 6.18 19.12 13.74
CA ALA A 177 6.57 20.18 12.80
C ALA A 177 7.39 19.61 11.66
N LYS A 178 8.35 18.73 11.97
CA LYS A 178 9.18 18.01 10.99
C LYS A 178 8.31 17.09 10.12
N LEU A 179 7.41 16.29 10.73
CA LEU A 179 6.50 15.41 10.00
C LEU A 179 5.64 16.20 9.00
N LYS A 180 5.05 17.32 9.47
CA LYS A 180 4.24 18.21 8.62
C LYS A 180 5.03 18.75 7.42
N GLN A 181 6.26 19.18 7.65
CA GLN A 181 7.15 19.66 6.59
C GLN A 181 7.42 18.56 5.56
N GLU A 182 7.85 17.36 5.99
CA GLU A 182 8.18 16.23 5.11
C GLU A 182 6.99 15.78 4.26
N VAL A 183 5.79 15.70 4.87
CA VAL A 183 4.54 15.34 4.18
C VAL A 183 4.16 16.39 3.13
N ARG A 184 4.25 17.68 3.47
CA ARG A 184 3.98 18.79 2.55
C ARG A 184 4.94 18.80 1.36
N GLU A 185 6.25 18.69 1.62
CA GLU A 185 7.28 18.66 0.56
C GLU A 185 7.08 17.49 -0.39
N MET A 186 6.77 16.29 0.14
CA MET A 186 6.50 15.13 -0.69
C MET A 186 5.28 15.34 -1.56
N ARG A 187 4.19 15.87 -0.99
CA ARG A 187 2.96 16.15 -1.76
C ARG A 187 3.19 17.19 -2.86
N SER A 188 3.93 18.25 -2.56
CA SER A 188 4.31 19.27 -3.58
C SER A 188 5.13 18.67 -4.72
N LYS A 189 6.16 17.85 -4.40
CA LYS A 189 6.95 17.13 -5.42
C LYS A 189 6.10 16.20 -6.28
N MET A 190 5.20 15.44 -5.66
CA MET A 190 4.29 14.54 -6.40
C MET A 190 3.38 15.33 -7.34
N ARG A 191 2.78 16.43 -6.87
CA ARG A 191 1.92 17.27 -7.70
C ARG A 191 2.68 17.84 -8.89
N GLN A 192 3.87 18.40 -8.69
CA GLN A 192 4.70 18.94 -9.76
C GLN A 192 5.06 17.89 -10.82
N SER A 193 5.27 16.64 -10.43
CA SER A 193 5.67 15.57 -11.36
C SER A 193 4.50 14.84 -12.03
N LEU A 194 3.32 14.78 -11.39
CA LEU A 194 2.22 13.92 -11.81
C LEU A 194 0.98 14.66 -12.31
N ALA A 195 0.76 15.95 -11.90
CA ALA A 195 -0.39 16.71 -12.36
C ALA A 195 -0.27 16.98 -13.87
N LYS A 196 -1.36 16.71 -14.61
CA LYS A 196 -1.43 16.81 -16.07
C LYS A 196 -2.58 17.70 -16.55
N SER A 197 -3.27 18.37 -15.63
CA SER A 197 -4.39 19.24 -15.97
C SER A 197 -3.93 20.46 -16.79
N LYS A 198 -4.83 20.95 -17.65
CA LYS A 198 -4.68 22.20 -18.38
C LYS A 198 -5.60 23.26 -17.76
N PRO A 199 -5.39 24.55 -18.01
CA PRO A 199 -6.32 25.59 -17.56
C PRO A 199 -7.78 25.24 -17.92
N GLY A 200 -8.71 25.41 -16.99
CA GLY A 200 -10.11 25.03 -17.13
C GLY A 200 -10.45 23.57 -16.83
N PHE A 201 -9.45 22.77 -16.44
CA PHE A 201 -9.61 21.36 -16.08
C PHE A 201 -9.03 21.05 -14.70
N PHE A 202 -9.51 19.97 -14.11
CA PHE A 202 -9.14 19.46 -12.81
C PHE A 202 -8.74 17.98 -12.90
N ASP A 203 -7.51 17.64 -12.55
CA ASP A 203 -7.09 16.26 -12.29
C ASP A 203 -7.57 15.86 -10.91
N ILE A 204 -8.64 15.04 -10.86
CA ILE A 204 -9.29 14.63 -9.59
C ILE A 204 -8.29 14.00 -8.62
N LYS A 205 -7.25 13.34 -9.12
CA LYS A 205 -6.27 12.65 -8.27
C LYS A 205 -5.13 13.55 -7.85
N GLN A 206 -4.59 14.37 -8.77
CA GLN A 206 -3.29 15.01 -8.57
C GLN A 206 -3.33 16.52 -8.34
N ASP A 207 -4.37 17.22 -8.80
CA ASP A 207 -4.44 18.67 -8.59
C ASP A 207 -4.73 19.02 -7.14
N PHE A 208 -4.39 20.27 -6.77
CA PHE A 208 -4.60 20.79 -5.42
C PHE A 208 -6.09 20.80 -5.04
N GLY A 209 -6.42 20.20 -3.93
CA GLY A 209 -7.80 19.94 -3.50
C GLY A 209 -8.38 18.63 -4.03
N GLY A 210 -7.55 17.75 -4.61
CA GLY A 210 -7.93 16.46 -5.13
C GLY A 210 -7.86 15.32 -4.11
N LEU A 211 -7.96 14.10 -4.62
CA LEU A 211 -7.99 12.87 -3.83
C LEU A 211 -6.71 12.70 -2.98
N ALA A 212 -5.56 13.04 -3.55
CA ALA A 212 -4.28 12.86 -2.88
C ALA A 212 -4.13 13.74 -1.63
N GLU A 213 -4.70 14.96 -1.58
CA GLU A 213 -4.69 15.77 -0.37
C GLU A 213 -5.45 15.08 0.77
N ILE A 214 -6.60 14.46 0.49
CA ILE A 214 -7.37 13.72 1.49
C ILE A 214 -6.54 12.55 2.03
N GLU A 215 -5.94 11.73 1.13
CA GLU A 215 -5.10 10.59 1.52
C GLU A 215 -3.91 11.02 2.37
N PHE A 216 -3.23 12.11 2.01
CA PHE A 216 -2.09 12.63 2.74
C PHE A 216 -2.48 13.20 4.12
N MET A 217 -3.62 13.90 4.22
CA MET A 217 -4.14 14.38 5.50
C MET A 217 -4.48 13.22 6.45
N VAL A 218 -5.10 12.16 5.94
CA VAL A 218 -5.42 10.95 6.71
C VAL A 218 -4.14 10.27 7.19
N GLN A 219 -3.18 10.05 6.29
CA GLN A 219 -1.89 9.43 6.62
C GLN A 219 -1.10 10.26 7.65
N PHE A 220 -1.07 11.58 7.47
CA PHE A 220 -0.45 12.47 8.45
C PHE A 220 -1.09 12.33 9.83
N ARG A 221 -2.44 12.30 9.92
CA ARG A 221 -3.15 12.11 11.19
C ARG A 221 -2.76 10.80 11.86
N VAL A 222 -2.69 9.71 11.12
CA VAL A 222 -2.25 8.42 11.65
C VAL A 222 -0.82 8.52 12.18
N LEU A 223 0.13 9.01 11.37
CA LEU A 223 1.53 9.10 11.77
C LEU A 223 1.77 10.02 12.97
N ASN A 224 0.96 11.08 13.09
CA ASN A 224 1.10 12.07 14.18
C ASN A 224 0.48 11.62 15.50
N TYR A 225 -0.59 10.80 15.46
CA TYR A 225 -1.38 10.49 16.67
C TYR A 225 -1.42 9.02 17.07
N ALA A 226 -0.99 8.07 16.20
CA ALA A 226 -1.08 6.64 16.51
C ALA A 226 -0.25 6.22 17.74
N HIS A 227 0.77 6.99 18.15
CA HIS A 227 1.53 6.71 19.35
C HIS A 227 0.67 6.83 20.63
N GLN A 228 -0.34 7.69 20.62
CA GLN A 228 -1.31 7.89 21.71
C GLN A 228 -2.63 7.17 21.42
N GLN A 229 -3.07 7.11 20.16
CA GLN A 229 -4.37 6.64 19.70
C GLN A 229 -4.23 5.38 18.84
N ALA A 230 -4.04 4.21 19.47
CA ALA A 230 -3.86 2.95 18.77
C ALA A 230 -5.06 2.56 17.87
N GLY A 231 -6.25 3.08 18.15
CA GLY A 231 -7.46 2.87 17.36
C GLY A 231 -7.34 3.29 15.89
N LEU A 232 -6.45 4.25 15.59
CA LEU A 232 -6.15 4.70 14.23
C LEU A 232 -5.52 3.62 13.33
N LEU A 233 -4.99 2.54 13.90
CA LEU A 233 -4.30 1.46 13.18
C LEU A 233 -5.20 0.26 12.88
N THR A 234 -6.46 0.29 13.32
CA THR A 234 -7.39 -0.84 13.20
C THR A 234 -7.77 -1.13 11.76
N CYS A 235 -7.84 -0.10 10.92
CA CYS A 235 -8.22 -0.19 9.51
C CYS A 235 -7.11 0.36 8.61
N THR A 236 -7.23 0.07 7.31
CA THR A 236 -6.25 0.49 6.30
C THR A 236 -6.86 1.32 5.16
N ASP A 237 -8.18 1.39 5.07
CA ASP A 237 -8.88 2.24 4.10
C ASP A 237 -9.17 3.63 4.67
N ASN A 238 -9.19 4.62 3.78
CA ASN A 238 -9.34 6.02 4.19
C ASN A 238 -10.65 6.31 4.90
N ILE A 239 -11.76 5.67 4.50
CA ILE A 239 -13.08 5.94 5.08
C ILE A 239 -13.11 5.50 6.55
N ARG A 240 -12.70 4.25 6.84
CA ARG A 240 -12.68 3.75 8.24
C ARG A 240 -11.60 4.41 9.08
N ILE A 241 -10.49 4.85 8.48
CA ILE A 241 -9.51 5.66 9.21
C ILE A 241 -10.12 7.03 9.56
N LEU A 242 -10.89 7.68 8.67
CA LEU A 242 -11.63 8.91 8.98
C LEU A 242 -12.66 8.68 10.10
N ASP A 243 -13.36 7.54 10.12
CA ASP A 243 -14.25 7.16 11.23
C ASP A 243 -13.48 7.04 12.56
N ALA A 244 -12.28 6.48 12.54
CA ALA A 244 -11.43 6.42 13.73
C ALA A 244 -10.92 7.81 14.15
N VAL A 245 -10.56 8.68 13.21
CA VAL A 245 -10.16 10.09 13.46
C VAL A 245 -11.30 10.87 14.14
N GLU A 246 -12.54 10.66 13.70
CA GLU A 246 -13.75 11.24 14.32
C GLU A 246 -13.95 10.72 15.74
N LYS A 247 -13.91 9.39 15.91
CA LYS A 247 -14.08 8.73 17.21
C LYS A 247 -13.05 9.19 18.24
N GLU A 248 -11.81 9.39 17.82
CA GLU A 248 -10.71 9.90 18.67
C GLU A 248 -10.73 11.44 18.79
N GLN A 249 -11.75 12.13 18.26
CA GLN A 249 -11.95 13.58 18.33
C GLN A 249 -10.76 14.41 17.80
N LEU A 250 -10.05 13.87 16.80
CA LEU A 250 -8.88 14.52 16.18
C LEU A 250 -9.28 15.55 15.10
N LEU A 251 -10.52 15.49 14.61
CA LEU A 251 -11.14 16.46 13.71
C LEU A 251 -12.61 16.66 14.09
N PRO A 252 -13.19 17.85 13.82
CA PRO A 252 -14.62 18.07 13.92
C PRO A 252 -15.40 17.13 12.99
N GLN A 253 -16.57 16.65 13.43
CA GLN A 253 -17.44 15.77 12.65
C GLN A 253 -17.79 16.37 11.28
N SER A 254 -18.04 17.68 11.18
CA SER A 254 -18.31 18.33 9.90
C SER A 254 -17.16 18.18 8.90
N THR A 255 -15.91 18.38 9.37
CA THR A 255 -14.70 18.21 8.53
C THR A 255 -14.55 16.76 8.09
N VAL A 256 -14.77 15.80 8.99
CA VAL A 256 -14.69 14.37 8.63
C VAL A 256 -15.74 14.02 7.60
N ASN A 257 -16.97 14.52 7.73
CA ASN A 257 -18.05 14.29 6.75
C ASN A 257 -17.67 14.88 5.38
N ASP A 258 -17.20 16.12 5.32
CA ASP A 258 -16.78 16.76 4.07
C ASP A 258 -15.64 15.96 3.38
N LEU A 259 -14.64 15.52 4.14
CA LEU A 259 -13.52 14.70 3.59
C LEU A 259 -14.03 13.35 3.09
N ARG A 260 -14.90 12.68 3.84
CA ARG A 260 -15.49 11.38 3.49
C ARG A 260 -16.35 11.47 2.22
N ASP A 261 -17.22 12.47 2.15
CA ASP A 261 -18.14 12.65 1.03
C ASP A 261 -17.38 13.05 -0.24
N SER A 262 -16.40 13.96 -0.13
CA SER A 262 -15.52 14.33 -1.23
C SER A 262 -14.69 13.15 -1.72
N TYR A 263 -14.14 12.35 -0.79
CA TYR A 263 -13.38 11.14 -1.14
C TYR A 263 -14.22 10.14 -1.93
N ARG A 264 -15.46 9.89 -1.49
CA ARG A 264 -16.40 9.02 -2.21
C ARG A 264 -16.75 9.57 -3.58
N ALA A 265 -17.13 10.84 -3.68
CA ALA A 265 -17.48 11.47 -4.94
C ALA A 265 -16.34 11.43 -5.97
N TYR A 266 -15.11 11.74 -5.55
CA TYR A 266 -13.93 11.64 -6.40
C TYR A 266 -13.66 10.20 -6.87
N ARG A 267 -13.76 9.23 -5.96
CA ARG A 267 -13.55 7.83 -6.32
C ARG A 267 -14.61 7.30 -7.27
N ASP A 268 -15.87 7.62 -7.02
CA ASP A 268 -16.98 7.20 -7.88
C ASP A 268 -16.80 7.76 -9.29
N ARG A 269 -16.40 9.03 -9.39
CA ARG A 269 -16.14 9.65 -10.68
C ARG A 269 -14.93 9.02 -11.40
N LEU A 270 -13.85 8.77 -10.69
CA LEU A 270 -12.67 8.07 -11.23
C LEU A 270 -13.02 6.66 -11.72
N HIS A 271 -13.89 5.93 -11.01
CA HIS A 271 -14.37 4.62 -11.46
C HIS A 271 -15.18 4.71 -12.76
N GLN A 272 -16.12 5.69 -12.87
CA GLN A 272 -16.88 5.93 -14.09
C GLN A 272 -15.96 6.26 -15.28
N LEU A 273 -14.99 7.14 -15.09
CA LEU A 273 -14.02 7.51 -16.13
C LEU A 273 -13.15 6.32 -16.53
N SER A 274 -12.71 5.51 -15.58
CA SER A 274 -11.94 4.29 -15.84
C SER A 274 -12.71 3.28 -16.70
N LEU A 275 -14.02 3.09 -16.44
CA LEU A 275 -14.89 2.23 -17.27
C LEU A 275 -15.07 2.74 -18.69
N GLN A 276 -14.91 4.05 -18.89
CA GLN A 276 -14.96 4.70 -20.20
C GLN A 276 -13.57 4.77 -20.88
N GLU A 277 -12.53 4.25 -20.23
CA GLU A 277 -11.13 4.35 -20.66
C GLU A 277 -10.65 5.82 -20.84
N VAL A 278 -11.22 6.74 -20.05
CA VAL A 278 -10.89 8.18 -20.06
C VAL A 278 -10.03 8.53 -18.84
N SER A 279 -9.17 9.52 -18.99
CA SER A 279 -8.33 10.04 -17.91
C SER A 279 -9.17 10.64 -16.77
N GLY A 280 -8.63 10.68 -15.55
CA GLY A 280 -9.27 11.28 -14.37
C GLY A 280 -9.28 12.82 -14.37
N ILE A 281 -9.31 13.45 -15.55
CA ILE A 281 -9.33 14.91 -15.74
C ILE A 281 -10.72 15.33 -16.16
N VAL A 282 -11.32 16.25 -15.43
CA VAL A 282 -12.69 16.77 -15.62
C VAL A 282 -12.69 18.30 -15.75
N PRO A 283 -13.78 18.93 -16.22
CA PRO A 283 -13.93 20.38 -16.14
C PRO A 283 -13.77 20.89 -14.71
N GLU A 284 -13.07 22.00 -14.51
CA GLU A 284 -12.74 22.52 -13.15
C GLU A 284 -13.96 22.85 -12.29
N GLN A 285 -15.12 23.11 -12.92
CA GLN A 285 -16.37 23.43 -12.23
C GLN A 285 -17.03 22.18 -11.61
N GLU A 286 -16.69 20.97 -12.06
CA GLU A 286 -17.40 19.74 -11.66
C GLU A 286 -17.31 19.48 -10.16
N PHE A 287 -16.21 19.85 -9.49
CA PHE A 287 -15.98 19.66 -8.06
C PHE A 287 -15.51 20.91 -7.33
N SER A 288 -15.90 22.11 -7.79
CA SER A 288 -15.38 23.37 -7.24
C SER A 288 -15.56 23.50 -5.73
N GLU A 289 -16.77 23.20 -5.20
CA GLU A 289 -17.06 23.28 -3.77
C GLU A 289 -16.22 22.29 -2.95
N GLN A 290 -16.14 21.03 -3.39
CA GLN A 290 -15.32 20.02 -2.71
C GLN A 290 -13.84 20.40 -2.72
N ARG A 291 -13.33 20.89 -3.86
CA ARG A 291 -11.94 21.34 -3.99
C ARG A 291 -11.61 22.45 -3.01
N GLU A 292 -12.45 23.50 -2.95
CA GLU A 292 -12.25 24.64 -2.05
C GLU A 292 -12.18 24.16 -0.59
N LYS A 293 -13.12 23.33 -0.14
CA LYS A 293 -13.12 22.78 1.23
C LYS A 293 -11.83 21.99 1.52
N ILE A 294 -11.42 21.11 0.59
CA ILE A 294 -10.21 20.29 0.79
C ILE A 294 -8.96 21.18 0.84
N GLN A 295 -8.89 22.22 0.00
CA GLN A 295 -7.79 23.19 0.02
C GLN A 295 -7.73 23.94 1.34
N GLU A 296 -8.86 24.40 1.86
CA GLU A 296 -8.96 25.05 3.17
C GLU A 296 -8.49 24.12 4.30
N TYR A 297 -8.94 22.85 4.31
CA TYR A 297 -8.52 21.88 5.33
C TYR A 297 -7.04 21.53 5.22
N TRP A 298 -6.52 21.42 3.98
CA TRP A 298 -5.08 21.21 3.76
C TRP A 298 -4.26 22.38 4.29
N VAL A 299 -4.62 23.62 3.92
CA VAL A 299 -3.91 24.84 4.39
C VAL A 299 -4.01 24.99 5.91
N GLY A 300 -5.17 24.74 6.49
CA GLY A 300 -5.37 24.77 7.94
C GLY A 300 -4.52 23.72 8.67
N LEU A 301 -4.34 22.53 8.09
CA LEU A 301 -3.56 21.44 8.69
C LEU A 301 -2.07 21.57 8.41
N MET A 302 -1.67 21.77 7.16
CA MET A 302 -0.28 21.72 6.71
C MET A 302 0.40 23.09 6.64
N GLY A 303 -0.37 24.17 6.66
CA GLY A 303 0.10 25.53 6.38
C GLY A 303 0.01 25.87 4.89
N ALA A 304 0.11 27.16 4.56
CA ALA A 304 0.25 27.61 3.17
C ALA A 304 1.56 27.08 2.56
N GLU A 305 1.52 26.83 1.25
CA GLU A 305 2.71 26.44 0.47
C GLU A 305 3.66 27.59 0.21
#